data_f3db6c31646b00344eea4556bc4b1ae3
#
_entry.id   f3db6c31646b00344eea4556bc4b1ae3
#
_cell.length_a   1.000
_cell.length_b   1.000
_cell.length_c   1.000
_cell.angle_alpha   90.00
_cell.angle_beta   90.00
_cell.angle_gamma   90.00
#
_symmetry.space_group_name_H-M   'P 1'
#
loop_
_entity.id
_entity.type
_entity.pdbx_description
1 polymer ?
#
loop_
_entity_poly.entity_id
_entity_poly.type
_entity_poly.pdbx_seq_one_letter_code
_entity_poly.pdbx_strand_id
1 'polypeptide(L)'
;MRSRLAALLGLGALAGSVHADAVERLARTPEAFKAAVRASGPGDSVVLANGVWRDFEIVFTGEGTAAQPITLRAQTPGKVVISGKSNLRLAGRHLIVSGLTFKDGFSPSSEVIAFRQDAALAFDSRVTETVIDGFNKPGRAAEDYWIGLYGQNNRVDHNHLQGKLNSGVTLAVVLSSPESQQNHHRIDHNYFGPRPPLGSNGGETIRVGTSPFSRTRSLTVIEDNYFEGCSGEVEIVSNKSGGNIYRRNVFVRSQGALVLRHGEDNLVEDNVFLGGGLAGTGGVRVINARQTVRDNYFQGLRGDGFAAALALMNGVPNSPLNRYDQVLDARIENNIFVNVTAVVFGAGADQERTLPPARSRLSGNVFLGAGDKALFKAMAPIDGLTFTGNVVDGVAPLEGVAGFHASAIGRETLADGRVYPDAAARKTLGLKEPVKLLAREETGVAWYPKGDPTIAFERAAPARVTIPVGKLDLSEAGHAGAALEIVDQRK
;
A
#
# COMPACT_ATOMS: atom_id res chain seq x y z
N MET A 1 3.19 -83.57 -12.96
CA MET A 1 3.75 -82.41 -13.66
C MET A 1 3.81 -81.28 -12.68
N ARG A 2 5.01 -80.92 -12.22
CA ARG A 2 5.21 -79.87 -11.21
C ARG A 2 5.71 -78.61 -11.93
N SER A 3 4.94 -77.54 -11.87
CA SER A 3 5.28 -76.25 -12.42
C SER A 3 5.96 -75.41 -11.33
N ARG A 4 7.20 -74.95 -11.60
CA ARG A 4 7.98 -74.09 -10.70
C ARG A 4 7.67 -72.63 -11.02
N LEU A 5 7.20 -71.88 -10.03
CA LEU A 5 7.07 -70.42 -10.07
C LEU A 5 8.39 -69.81 -9.69
N ALA A 6 8.97 -69.02 -10.58
CA ALA A 6 10.16 -68.20 -10.29
C ALA A 6 9.69 -66.83 -9.82
N ALA A 7 10.08 -66.43 -8.59
CA ALA A 7 9.89 -65.09 -8.06
C ALA A 7 11.05 -64.21 -8.49
N LEU A 8 10.79 -63.17 -9.28
CA LEU A 8 11.74 -62.07 -9.51
C LEU A 8 11.64 -61.06 -8.35
N LEU A 9 12.69 -61.01 -7.54
CA LEU A 9 12.92 -59.91 -6.59
C LEU A 9 13.46 -58.72 -7.37
N GLY A 10 12.63 -57.67 -7.56
CA GLY A 10 13.05 -56.40 -8.06
C GLY A 10 13.73 -55.60 -6.90
N LEU A 11 15.03 -55.40 -6.98
CA LEU A 11 15.75 -54.40 -6.15
C LEU A 11 15.32 -52.99 -6.62
N GLY A 12 14.44 -52.34 -5.91
CA GLY A 12 14.22 -50.92 -6.04
C GLY A 12 15.40 -50.16 -5.45
N ALA A 13 16.22 -49.55 -6.30
CA ALA A 13 17.23 -48.61 -5.86
C ALA A 13 16.53 -47.36 -5.30
N LEU A 14 16.50 -47.21 -4.00
CA LEU A 14 16.23 -45.94 -3.32
C LEU A 14 17.36 -44.98 -3.66
N ALA A 15 17.15 -44.13 -4.66
CA ALA A 15 18.02 -42.99 -4.88
C ALA A 15 17.79 -42.00 -3.70
N GLY A 16 18.57 -42.16 -2.65
CA GLY A 16 18.68 -41.19 -1.59
C GLY A 16 19.20 -39.89 -2.20
N SER A 17 18.38 -38.85 -2.21
CA SER A 17 18.82 -37.49 -2.51
C SER A 17 19.87 -37.11 -1.48
N VAL A 18 21.12 -37.07 -1.89
CA VAL A 18 22.20 -36.48 -1.08
C VAL A 18 21.86 -34.97 -1.02
N HIS A 19 21.28 -34.55 0.09
CA HIS A 19 21.19 -33.14 0.38
C HIS A 19 22.60 -32.67 0.71
N ALA A 20 23.20 -31.87 -0.17
CA ALA A 20 24.40 -31.13 0.19
C ALA A 20 24.06 -30.22 1.37
N ASP A 21 24.89 -30.21 2.40
CA ASP A 21 24.75 -29.33 3.54
C ASP A 21 24.72 -27.87 3.07
N ALA A 22 23.80 -27.06 3.61
CA ALA A 22 23.70 -25.65 3.31
C ALA A 22 25.00 -24.93 3.70
N VAL A 23 25.59 -24.18 2.78
CA VAL A 23 26.85 -23.48 3.01
C VAL A 23 26.62 -22.01 3.32
N GLU A 24 27.23 -21.54 4.40
CA GLU A 24 27.26 -20.12 4.73
C GLU A 24 28.57 -19.48 4.24
N ARG A 25 28.47 -18.42 3.42
CA ARG A 25 29.60 -17.70 2.82
C ARG A 25 29.64 -16.26 3.32
N LEU A 26 30.57 -15.97 4.24
CA LEU A 26 30.77 -14.63 4.78
C LEU A 26 31.59 -13.80 3.78
N ALA A 27 30.96 -12.75 3.24
CA ALA A 27 31.59 -11.76 2.39
C ALA A 27 32.02 -10.53 3.21
N ARG A 28 33.24 -10.06 3.00
CA ARG A 28 33.83 -8.87 3.64
C ARG A 28 34.14 -7.75 2.64
N THR A 29 34.07 -8.04 1.35
CA THR A 29 34.29 -7.09 0.25
C THR A 29 33.29 -7.34 -0.88
N PRO A 30 33.06 -6.37 -1.79
CA PRO A 30 32.23 -6.56 -2.97
C PRO A 30 32.67 -7.74 -3.85
N GLU A 31 33.98 -7.98 -3.98
CA GLU A 31 34.53 -9.10 -4.77
C GLU A 31 34.22 -10.44 -4.12
N ALA A 32 34.38 -10.54 -2.79
CA ALA A 32 34.02 -11.73 -2.01
C ALA A 32 32.51 -12.00 -2.10
N PHE A 33 31.68 -10.95 -2.07
CA PHE A 33 30.24 -11.07 -2.26
C PHE A 33 29.91 -11.64 -3.65
N LYS A 34 30.46 -11.07 -4.72
CA LYS A 34 30.24 -11.55 -6.08
C LYS A 34 30.67 -13.02 -6.25
N ALA A 35 31.79 -13.41 -5.63
CA ALA A 35 32.25 -14.80 -5.65
C ALA A 35 31.31 -15.73 -4.88
N ALA A 36 30.84 -15.30 -3.71
CA ALA A 36 29.89 -16.03 -2.88
C ALA A 36 28.56 -16.26 -3.63
N VAL A 37 27.98 -15.22 -4.26
CA VAL A 37 26.74 -15.34 -5.06
C VAL A 37 26.92 -16.37 -6.18
N ARG A 38 28.02 -16.28 -6.95
CA ARG A 38 28.28 -17.26 -8.05
C ARG A 38 28.43 -18.69 -7.58
N ALA A 39 28.88 -18.89 -6.34
CA ALA A 39 29.12 -20.22 -5.78
C ALA A 39 27.89 -20.76 -5.00
N SER A 40 26.86 -19.98 -4.85
CA SER A 40 25.68 -20.37 -4.05
C SER A 40 24.69 -21.18 -4.87
N GLY A 41 24.20 -22.25 -4.28
CA GLY A 41 23.09 -23.07 -4.76
C GLY A 41 21.92 -23.11 -3.77
N PRO A 42 20.88 -23.92 -4.05
CA PRO A 42 19.72 -24.06 -3.16
C PRO A 42 20.12 -24.38 -1.72
N GLY A 43 19.57 -23.61 -0.78
CA GLY A 43 19.83 -23.72 0.66
C GLY A 43 21.01 -22.88 1.18
N ASP A 44 21.88 -22.39 0.30
CA ASP A 44 23.05 -21.61 0.71
C ASP A 44 22.70 -20.20 1.20
N SER A 45 23.60 -19.64 2.02
CA SER A 45 23.51 -18.27 2.50
C SER A 45 24.75 -17.45 2.17
N VAL A 46 24.56 -16.29 1.56
CA VAL A 46 25.56 -15.25 1.41
C VAL A 46 25.37 -14.24 2.55
N VAL A 47 26.42 -14.05 3.35
CA VAL A 47 26.36 -13.22 4.55
C VAL A 47 27.25 -12.00 4.36
N LEU A 48 26.67 -10.79 4.43
CA LEU A 48 27.46 -9.56 4.45
C LEU A 48 28.01 -9.34 5.86
N ALA A 49 29.32 -9.13 5.97
CA ALA A 49 29.96 -8.82 7.25
C ALA A 49 29.46 -7.49 7.80
N ASN A 50 29.38 -7.38 9.13
CA ASN A 50 29.02 -6.15 9.82
C ASN A 50 29.92 -4.99 9.39
N GLY A 51 29.34 -3.80 9.26
CA GLY A 51 30.03 -2.58 8.85
C GLY A 51 29.27 -1.78 7.79
N VAL A 52 29.96 -0.79 7.25
CA VAL A 52 29.43 0.09 6.21
C VAL A 52 29.87 -0.38 4.84
N TRP A 53 28.90 -0.66 3.99
CA TRP A 53 29.07 -1.01 2.59
C TRP A 53 28.71 0.20 1.73
N ARG A 54 29.72 0.92 1.29
CA ARG A 54 29.55 2.21 0.61
C ARG A 54 29.73 2.07 -0.89
N ASP A 55 28.86 2.78 -1.66
CA ASP A 55 28.91 2.82 -3.12
C ASP A 55 28.88 1.40 -3.72
N PHE A 56 27.95 0.57 -3.23
CA PHE A 56 27.90 -0.85 -3.51
C PHE A 56 26.59 -1.23 -4.23
N GLU A 57 26.71 -1.66 -5.47
CA GLU A 57 25.62 -2.31 -6.18
C GLU A 57 25.58 -3.79 -5.80
N ILE A 58 24.50 -4.19 -5.11
CA ILE A 58 24.27 -5.57 -4.70
C ILE A 58 23.47 -6.27 -5.81
N VAL A 59 24.14 -7.13 -6.59
CA VAL A 59 23.47 -7.98 -7.58
C VAL A 59 23.36 -9.39 -7.01
N PHE A 60 22.15 -9.76 -6.60
CA PHE A 60 21.85 -11.04 -5.97
C PHE A 60 20.95 -11.87 -6.89
N THR A 61 21.54 -12.85 -7.56
CA THR A 61 20.87 -13.70 -8.54
C THR A 61 21.07 -15.17 -8.20
N GLY A 62 20.11 -16.01 -8.56
CA GLY A 62 20.22 -17.45 -8.33
C GLY A 62 18.89 -18.18 -8.49
N GLU A 63 18.98 -19.50 -8.50
CA GLU A 63 17.85 -20.42 -8.61
C GLU A 63 17.79 -21.30 -7.35
N GLY A 64 17.09 -20.81 -6.33
CA GLY A 64 16.73 -21.59 -5.15
C GLY A 64 15.51 -22.48 -5.42
N THR A 65 15.01 -23.12 -4.37
CA THR A 65 13.76 -23.85 -4.39
C THR A 65 12.86 -23.40 -3.22
N ALA A 66 11.59 -23.72 -3.25
CA ALA A 66 10.69 -23.40 -2.15
C ALA A 66 11.14 -24.00 -0.81
N ALA A 67 11.72 -25.21 -0.84
CA ALA A 67 12.25 -25.90 0.35
C ALA A 67 13.64 -25.42 0.74
N GLN A 68 14.43 -24.91 -0.22
CA GLN A 68 15.82 -24.51 -0.06
C GLN A 68 16.09 -23.18 -0.80
N PRO A 69 15.57 -22.06 -0.30
CA PRO A 69 15.85 -20.75 -0.88
C PRO A 69 17.34 -20.40 -0.76
N ILE A 70 17.83 -19.55 -1.66
CA ILE A 70 19.16 -18.95 -1.49
C ILE A 70 18.96 -17.64 -0.70
N THR A 71 19.74 -17.44 0.36
CA THR A 71 19.57 -16.30 1.26
C THR A 71 20.74 -15.32 1.17
N LEU A 72 20.45 -14.03 1.03
CA LEU A 72 21.35 -12.92 1.31
C LEU A 72 20.96 -12.30 2.64
N ARG A 73 21.88 -12.26 3.59
CA ARG A 73 21.55 -11.67 4.89
C ARG A 73 22.70 -10.88 5.50
N ALA A 74 22.34 -9.98 6.41
CA ALA A 74 23.33 -9.37 7.28
C ALA A 74 23.95 -10.41 8.22
N GLN A 75 25.23 -10.26 8.57
CA GLN A 75 25.87 -11.04 9.62
C GLN A 75 25.14 -10.85 10.95
N THR A 76 24.80 -9.62 11.26
CA THR A 76 23.94 -9.25 12.39
C THR A 76 22.89 -8.26 11.90
N PRO A 77 21.59 -8.51 12.06
CA PRO A 77 20.55 -7.60 11.64
C PRO A 77 20.79 -6.16 12.15
N GLY A 78 20.69 -5.18 11.27
CA GLY A 78 20.91 -3.77 11.59
C GLY A 78 22.38 -3.34 11.70
N LYS A 79 23.34 -4.24 11.63
CA LYS A 79 24.78 -3.91 11.68
C LYS A 79 25.46 -3.88 10.30
N VAL A 80 24.72 -4.17 9.23
CA VAL A 80 25.15 -3.99 7.84
C VAL A 80 24.44 -2.77 7.28
N VAL A 81 25.21 -1.70 7.08
CA VAL A 81 24.71 -0.42 6.58
C VAL A 81 25.14 -0.24 5.13
N ILE A 82 24.17 -0.17 4.24
CA ILE A 82 24.36 0.12 2.82
C ILE A 82 24.23 1.64 2.64
N SER A 83 25.29 2.29 2.18
CA SER A 83 25.37 3.76 2.13
C SER A 83 25.94 4.28 0.81
N GLY A 84 25.96 5.60 0.63
CA GLY A 84 26.47 6.22 -0.59
C GLY A 84 25.59 5.91 -1.80
N LYS A 85 26.19 5.73 -2.98
CA LYS A 85 25.50 5.37 -4.24
C LYS A 85 25.32 3.87 -4.33
N SER A 86 24.26 3.34 -3.70
CA SER A 86 24.06 1.90 -3.55
C SER A 86 22.64 1.48 -3.92
N ASN A 87 22.48 0.22 -4.32
CA ASN A 87 21.20 -0.39 -4.60
C ASN A 87 21.26 -1.92 -4.45
N LEU A 88 20.10 -2.58 -4.54
CA LEU A 88 19.95 -4.03 -4.54
C LEU A 88 19.12 -4.47 -5.73
N ARG A 89 19.61 -5.44 -6.48
CA ARG A 89 18.97 -6.08 -7.63
C ARG A 89 18.81 -7.58 -7.35
N LEU A 90 17.56 -8.07 -7.44
CA LEU A 90 17.25 -9.50 -7.32
C LEU A 90 16.77 -10.02 -8.66
N ALA A 91 17.27 -11.19 -9.10
CA ALA A 91 16.71 -11.91 -10.24
C ALA A 91 16.91 -13.41 -10.11
N GLY A 92 15.92 -14.18 -10.51
CA GLY A 92 15.86 -15.63 -10.37
C GLY A 92 14.69 -16.09 -9.51
N ARG A 93 14.85 -17.18 -8.77
CA ARG A 93 13.74 -17.78 -8.00
C ARG A 93 14.13 -18.12 -6.57
N HIS A 94 13.13 -18.02 -5.69
CA HIS A 94 13.25 -18.40 -4.27
C HIS A 94 14.47 -17.78 -3.59
N LEU A 95 14.62 -16.46 -3.77
CA LEU A 95 15.67 -15.66 -3.15
C LEU A 95 15.10 -14.97 -1.90
N ILE A 96 15.87 -14.96 -0.81
CA ILE A 96 15.51 -14.24 0.42
C ILE A 96 16.59 -13.20 0.72
N VAL A 97 16.17 -11.97 1.02
CA VAL A 97 17.06 -10.91 1.51
C VAL A 97 16.57 -10.43 2.87
N SER A 98 17.48 -10.33 3.87
CA SER A 98 17.12 -9.89 5.21
C SER A 98 18.20 -9.14 5.99
N GLY A 99 17.76 -8.31 6.93
CA GLY A 99 18.63 -7.71 7.96
C GLY A 99 19.46 -6.51 7.52
N LEU A 100 19.27 -5.98 6.31
CA LEU A 100 20.04 -4.86 5.75
C LEU A 100 19.47 -3.51 6.18
N THR A 101 20.34 -2.47 6.24
CA THR A 101 19.93 -1.08 6.47
C THR A 101 20.46 -0.20 5.35
N PHE A 102 19.56 0.42 4.57
CA PHE A 102 19.89 1.45 3.59
C PHE A 102 19.75 2.82 4.25
N LYS A 103 20.86 3.53 4.42
CA LYS A 103 20.92 4.83 5.09
C LYS A 103 22.11 5.65 4.60
N ASP A 104 22.02 6.96 4.74
CA ASP A 104 23.12 7.88 4.41
C ASP A 104 23.60 7.77 2.95
N GLY A 105 22.62 7.71 2.02
CA GLY A 105 22.91 7.56 0.61
C GLY A 105 21.65 7.64 -0.27
N PHE A 106 21.79 7.16 -1.50
CA PHE A 106 20.72 7.09 -2.49
C PHE A 106 21.02 6.05 -3.57
N SER A 107 19.98 5.59 -4.27
CA SER A 107 20.18 4.75 -5.45
C SER A 107 20.62 5.56 -6.67
N PRO A 108 21.70 5.16 -7.36
CA PRO A 108 22.07 5.78 -8.64
C PRO A 108 21.11 5.43 -9.79
N SER A 109 20.27 4.43 -9.60
CA SER A 109 19.28 3.93 -10.57
C SER A 109 17.85 4.33 -10.18
N SER A 110 16.86 3.76 -10.85
CA SER A 110 15.44 4.07 -10.62
C SER A 110 14.83 3.42 -9.39
N GLU A 111 15.48 2.40 -8.81
CA GLU A 111 15.02 1.77 -7.56
C GLU A 111 16.16 1.58 -6.57
N VAL A 112 15.83 1.62 -5.27
CA VAL A 112 16.77 1.22 -4.20
C VAL A 112 16.86 -0.31 -4.16
N ILE A 113 15.70 -0.98 -4.12
CA ILE A 113 15.58 -2.44 -4.20
C ILE A 113 14.70 -2.77 -5.39
N ALA A 114 15.19 -3.55 -6.35
CA ALA A 114 14.42 -4.01 -7.49
C ALA A 114 14.38 -5.55 -7.57
N PHE A 115 13.19 -6.07 -7.75
CA PHE A 115 12.97 -7.49 -8.00
C PHE A 115 13.23 -7.83 -9.48
N ARG A 116 14.32 -7.26 -9.99
CA ARG A 116 14.87 -7.52 -11.32
C ARG A 116 16.35 -7.15 -11.37
N GLN A 117 17.08 -7.78 -12.28
CA GLN A 117 18.38 -7.36 -12.77
C GLN A 117 18.29 -7.23 -14.28
N ASP A 118 18.35 -6.00 -14.79
CA ASP A 118 18.10 -5.68 -16.20
C ASP A 118 16.74 -6.24 -16.66
N ALA A 119 16.72 -7.15 -17.64
CA ALA A 119 15.53 -7.84 -18.13
C ALA A 119 15.16 -9.08 -17.31
N ALA A 120 16.07 -9.62 -16.50
CA ALA A 120 15.79 -10.80 -15.68
C ALA A 120 14.99 -10.42 -14.45
N LEU A 121 13.86 -11.11 -14.21
CA LEU A 121 12.93 -10.85 -13.14
C LEU A 121 13.13 -11.78 -11.96
N ALA A 122 12.64 -11.38 -10.78
CA ALA A 122 12.57 -12.23 -9.60
C ALA A 122 11.18 -12.87 -9.46
N PHE A 123 11.15 -14.13 -9.10
CA PHE A 123 9.93 -14.90 -8.83
C PHE A 123 10.03 -15.60 -7.48
N ASP A 124 8.89 -15.76 -6.80
CA ASP A 124 8.81 -16.52 -5.54
C ASP A 124 9.85 -16.06 -4.50
N SER A 125 10.26 -14.78 -4.56
CA SER A 125 11.36 -14.21 -3.80
C SER A 125 10.87 -13.25 -2.73
N ARG A 126 11.71 -12.99 -1.72
CA ARG A 126 11.29 -12.25 -0.53
C ARG A 126 12.34 -11.22 -0.09
N VAL A 127 11.90 -10.03 0.24
CA VAL A 127 12.68 -9.03 1.01
C VAL A 127 11.98 -8.81 2.34
N THR A 128 12.68 -9.09 3.42
CA THR A 128 12.15 -9.04 4.78
C THR A 128 13.15 -8.41 5.75
N GLU A 129 12.65 -7.91 6.88
CA GLU A 129 13.49 -7.36 7.96
C GLU A 129 14.57 -6.38 7.47
N THR A 130 14.26 -5.59 6.46
CA THR A 130 15.17 -4.60 5.85
C THR A 130 14.67 -3.19 6.14
N VAL A 131 15.61 -2.28 6.36
CA VAL A 131 15.33 -0.87 6.65
C VAL A 131 15.75 -0.01 5.45
N ILE A 132 14.88 0.93 5.06
CA ILE A 132 15.23 2.07 4.21
C ILE A 132 14.84 3.33 4.97
N ASP A 133 15.82 4.10 5.45
CA ASP A 133 15.59 5.30 6.23
C ASP A 133 16.29 6.50 5.59
N GLY A 134 15.50 7.43 5.06
CA GLY A 134 16.01 8.65 4.47
C GLY A 134 16.95 8.46 3.28
N PHE A 135 16.92 7.31 2.62
CA PHE A 135 17.80 6.97 1.50
C PHE A 135 17.28 7.61 0.20
N ASN A 136 17.47 8.93 0.10
CA ASN A 136 16.85 9.80 -0.88
C ASN A 136 17.85 10.31 -1.91
N LYS A 137 17.45 10.34 -3.19
CA LYS A 137 18.17 11.09 -4.22
C LYS A 137 18.31 12.56 -3.84
N PRO A 138 19.43 13.22 -4.20
CA PRO A 138 19.55 14.65 -4.07
C PRO A 138 18.46 15.39 -4.88
N GLY A 139 17.75 16.28 -4.20
CA GLY A 139 16.68 17.07 -4.81
C GLY A 139 15.31 16.39 -4.82
N ARG A 140 14.26 17.17 -4.47
CA ARG A 140 12.90 16.66 -4.33
C ARG A 140 12.29 16.15 -5.63
N ALA A 141 12.66 16.71 -6.78
CA ALA A 141 12.14 16.33 -8.09
C ALA A 141 12.83 15.08 -8.67
N ALA A 142 13.95 14.64 -8.11
CA ALA A 142 14.65 13.45 -8.58
C ALA A 142 13.86 12.19 -8.23
N GLU A 143 13.34 11.50 -9.25
CA GLU A 143 12.47 10.36 -9.07
C GLU A 143 13.26 9.07 -8.79
N ASP A 144 12.79 8.29 -7.82
CA ASP A 144 13.11 6.88 -7.64
C ASP A 144 11.99 6.15 -6.89
N TYR A 145 11.99 4.83 -6.95
CA TYR A 145 11.19 3.97 -6.08
C TYR A 145 12.12 3.34 -5.02
N TRP A 146 11.64 3.23 -3.79
CA TRP A 146 12.45 2.51 -2.82
C TRP A 146 12.39 1.00 -3.05
N ILE A 147 11.20 0.47 -3.33
CA ILE A 147 11.06 -0.94 -3.72
C ILE A 147 10.26 -1.03 -5.02
N GLY A 148 10.80 -1.72 -6.02
CA GLY A 148 10.12 -2.08 -7.27
C GLY A 148 9.88 -3.59 -7.34
N LEU A 149 8.61 -4.00 -7.29
CA LEU A 149 8.19 -5.40 -7.44
C LEU A 149 7.91 -5.70 -8.90
N TYR A 150 8.67 -6.63 -9.46
CA TYR A 150 8.54 -7.19 -10.81
C TYR A 150 8.38 -8.70 -10.73
N GLY A 151 7.99 -9.37 -11.83
CA GLY A 151 7.76 -10.81 -11.84
C GLY A 151 6.49 -11.22 -11.09
N GLN A 152 6.53 -12.37 -10.40
CA GLN A 152 5.35 -12.94 -9.73
C GLN A 152 5.69 -13.57 -8.37
N ASN A 153 4.69 -13.70 -7.52
CA ASN A 153 4.71 -14.38 -6.22
C ASN A 153 5.77 -13.85 -5.25
N ASN A 154 6.22 -12.61 -5.44
CA ASN A 154 7.22 -12.02 -4.54
C ASN A 154 6.54 -11.47 -3.28
N ARG A 155 7.28 -11.48 -2.18
CA ARG A 155 6.82 -10.97 -0.89
C ARG A 155 7.74 -9.88 -0.35
N VAL A 156 7.13 -8.82 0.17
CA VAL A 156 7.80 -7.74 0.90
C VAL A 156 7.14 -7.64 2.25
N ASP A 157 7.84 -8.03 3.31
CA ASP A 157 7.25 -8.08 4.64
C ASP A 157 8.24 -7.71 5.75
N HIS A 158 7.69 -7.25 6.88
CA HIS A 158 8.45 -6.86 8.07
C HIS A 158 9.57 -5.84 7.77
N ASN A 159 9.43 -5.03 6.71
CA ASN A 159 10.38 -3.98 6.39
C ASN A 159 10.00 -2.65 7.04
N HIS A 160 10.99 -1.82 7.31
CA HIS A 160 10.83 -0.50 7.89
C HIS A 160 11.24 0.56 6.85
N LEU A 161 10.27 1.33 6.37
CA LEU A 161 10.42 2.28 5.29
C LEU A 161 9.97 3.67 5.77
N GLN A 162 10.90 4.61 6.02
CA GLN A 162 10.57 5.95 6.52
C GLN A 162 11.43 7.05 5.94
N GLY A 163 10.90 8.27 5.93
CA GLY A 163 11.70 9.45 5.59
C GLY A 163 11.97 9.63 4.09
N LYS A 164 11.08 9.13 3.21
CA LYS A 164 11.19 9.43 1.78
C LYS A 164 10.78 10.88 1.52
N LEU A 165 11.67 11.65 0.91
CA LEU A 165 11.50 13.09 0.68
C LEU A 165 11.41 13.48 -0.79
N ASN A 166 11.98 12.69 -1.68
CA ASN A 166 12.01 12.95 -3.13
C ASN A 166 10.81 12.30 -3.85
N SER A 167 10.62 12.69 -5.10
CA SER A 167 9.61 12.15 -6.00
C SER A 167 9.77 10.65 -6.23
N GLY A 168 8.68 10.00 -6.63
CA GLY A 168 8.59 8.57 -6.85
C GLY A 168 8.02 7.82 -5.65
N VAL A 169 7.39 6.72 -5.93
CA VAL A 169 6.63 5.90 -4.97
C VAL A 169 7.56 5.22 -3.97
N THR A 170 7.11 5.01 -2.72
CA THR A 170 7.90 4.23 -1.77
C THR A 170 7.95 2.77 -2.20
N LEU A 171 6.81 2.15 -2.53
CA LEU A 171 6.75 0.78 -3.05
C LEU A 171 5.87 0.72 -4.30
N ALA A 172 6.42 0.27 -5.42
CA ALA A 172 5.73 0.12 -6.69
C ALA A 172 5.58 -1.35 -7.09
N VAL A 173 4.36 -1.77 -7.41
CA VAL A 173 4.08 -3.03 -8.10
C VAL A 173 4.01 -2.73 -9.60
N VAL A 174 4.87 -3.33 -10.39
CA VAL A 174 5.04 -3.04 -11.81
C VAL A 174 4.39 -4.13 -12.66
N LEU A 175 3.53 -3.73 -13.61
CA LEU A 175 2.78 -4.62 -14.50
C LEU A 175 3.20 -4.48 -15.97
N SER A 176 4.36 -3.90 -16.24
CA SER A 176 4.79 -3.50 -17.59
C SER A 176 5.16 -4.64 -18.54
N SER A 177 5.21 -5.88 -18.07
CA SER A 177 5.43 -7.06 -18.90
C SER A 177 4.38 -8.15 -18.60
N PRO A 178 4.10 -9.08 -19.52
CA PRO A 178 3.18 -10.21 -19.28
C PRO A 178 3.56 -11.01 -18.02
N GLU A 179 4.85 -11.23 -17.78
CA GLU A 179 5.37 -11.98 -16.64
C GLU A 179 5.17 -11.24 -15.31
N SER A 180 4.87 -9.95 -15.35
CA SER A 180 4.58 -9.13 -14.17
C SER A 180 3.07 -8.85 -13.99
N GLN A 181 2.20 -9.41 -14.83
CA GLN A 181 0.75 -9.37 -14.67
C GLN A 181 0.25 -10.63 -13.96
N GLN A 182 -0.92 -10.54 -13.32
CA GLN A 182 -1.44 -11.59 -12.42
C GLN A 182 -0.35 -12.06 -11.46
N ASN A 183 0.32 -11.10 -10.85
CA ASN A 183 1.61 -11.30 -10.20
C ASN A 183 1.50 -11.86 -8.78
N HIS A 184 0.31 -11.83 -8.16
CA HIS A 184 0.06 -12.43 -6.84
C HIS A 184 1.09 -12.03 -5.76
N HIS A 185 1.60 -10.82 -5.82
CA HIS A 185 2.53 -10.34 -4.79
C HIS A 185 1.85 -10.24 -3.44
N ARG A 186 2.65 -10.35 -2.38
CA ARG A 186 2.20 -10.13 -1.01
C ARG A 186 3.04 -9.04 -0.35
N ILE A 187 2.38 -8.03 0.22
CA ILE A 187 2.99 -6.91 0.92
C ILE A 187 2.36 -6.87 2.30
N ASP A 188 3.09 -7.33 3.33
CA ASP A 188 2.50 -7.51 4.65
C ASP A 188 3.45 -7.19 5.81
N HIS A 189 2.88 -6.80 6.95
CA HIS A 189 3.60 -6.49 8.18
C HIS A 189 4.72 -5.44 8.03
N ASN A 190 4.67 -4.60 6.99
CA ASN A 190 5.63 -3.52 6.83
C ASN A 190 5.20 -2.30 7.67
N TYR A 191 6.17 -1.58 8.17
CA TYR A 191 6.00 -0.25 8.70
C TYR A 191 6.37 0.78 7.63
N PHE A 192 5.37 1.54 7.18
CA PHE A 192 5.54 2.72 6.35
C PHE A 192 5.48 3.94 7.25
N GLY A 193 6.62 4.54 7.52
CA GLY A 193 6.77 5.67 8.39
C GLY A 193 6.56 7.01 7.70
N PRO A 194 6.79 8.11 8.43
CA PRO A 194 6.44 9.44 7.96
C PRO A 194 7.05 9.80 6.60
N ARG A 195 6.17 10.28 5.74
CA ARG A 195 6.50 10.90 4.46
C ARG A 195 5.77 12.23 4.36
N PRO A 196 6.46 13.38 4.37
CA PRO A 196 5.82 14.68 4.28
C PRO A 196 5.24 14.94 2.89
N PRO A 197 4.28 15.88 2.74
CA PRO A 197 3.71 16.24 1.45
C PRO A 197 4.79 16.58 0.42
N LEU A 198 4.73 15.92 -0.75
CA LEU A 198 5.64 16.19 -1.86
C LEU A 198 5.29 17.53 -2.54
N GLY A 199 4.02 17.87 -2.58
CA GLY A 199 3.49 19.06 -3.25
C GLY A 199 3.27 18.87 -4.75
N SER A 200 3.40 17.64 -5.23
CA SER A 200 3.19 17.25 -6.63
C SER A 200 2.82 15.77 -6.71
N ASN A 201 2.45 15.29 -7.88
CA ASN A 201 2.21 13.87 -8.16
C ASN A 201 3.50 13.04 -7.96
N GLY A 202 3.39 11.78 -7.60
CA GLY A 202 4.52 10.87 -7.34
C GLY A 202 4.90 10.77 -5.85
N GLY A 203 3.99 11.19 -4.95
CA GLY A 203 4.16 11.10 -3.50
C GLY A 203 3.52 9.87 -2.86
N GLU A 204 2.96 8.96 -3.63
CA GLU A 204 2.26 7.77 -3.11
C GLU A 204 3.20 6.90 -2.26
N THR A 205 2.64 6.29 -1.20
CA THR A 205 3.37 5.28 -0.43
C THR A 205 3.40 3.95 -1.17
N ILE A 206 2.24 3.47 -1.64
CA ILE A 206 2.17 2.27 -2.48
C ILE A 206 1.44 2.62 -3.80
N ARG A 207 1.99 2.15 -4.92
CA ARG A 207 1.29 2.17 -6.20
C ARG A 207 1.26 0.77 -6.82
N VAL A 208 0.07 0.29 -7.17
CA VAL A 208 -0.12 -1.01 -7.82
C VAL A 208 -0.50 -0.79 -9.28
N GLY A 209 0.45 -0.96 -10.17
CA GLY A 209 0.29 -0.72 -11.61
C GLY A 209 0.41 0.75 -12.02
N THR A 210 0.10 0.99 -13.29
CA THR A 210 0.06 2.31 -13.92
C THR A 210 -1.10 2.38 -14.91
N SER A 211 -1.49 3.58 -15.32
CA SER A 211 -2.67 3.80 -16.19
C SER A 211 -2.68 2.96 -17.48
N PRO A 212 -1.57 2.76 -18.22
CA PRO A 212 -1.57 1.88 -19.40
C PRO A 212 -1.99 0.44 -19.12
N PHE A 213 -1.82 -0.04 -17.88
CA PHE A 213 -2.15 -1.40 -17.46
C PHE A 213 -3.40 -1.46 -16.58
N SER A 214 -4.19 -0.39 -16.53
CA SER A 214 -5.36 -0.25 -15.65
C SER A 214 -6.43 -1.34 -15.84
N ARG A 215 -6.53 -1.91 -17.03
CA ARG A 215 -7.47 -3.01 -17.35
C ARG A 215 -6.88 -4.40 -17.15
N THR A 216 -5.65 -4.50 -16.64
CA THR A 216 -5.05 -5.78 -16.26
C THR A 216 -5.28 -6.08 -14.79
N ARG A 217 -5.07 -7.33 -14.40
CA ARG A 217 -5.18 -7.78 -13.00
C ARG A 217 -3.78 -7.95 -12.42
N SER A 218 -3.59 -7.46 -11.20
CA SER A 218 -2.38 -7.73 -10.42
C SER A 218 -2.58 -8.90 -9.45
N LEU A 219 -3.73 -8.96 -8.78
CA LEU A 219 -4.03 -9.96 -7.75
C LEU A 219 -3.10 -9.85 -6.54
N THR A 220 -2.51 -8.68 -6.33
CA THR A 220 -1.65 -8.38 -5.17
C THR A 220 -2.48 -8.30 -3.89
N VAL A 221 -1.94 -8.86 -2.81
CA VAL A 221 -2.51 -8.74 -1.46
C VAL A 221 -1.66 -7.80 -0.62
N ILE A 222 -2.27 -6.73 -0.12
CA ILE A 222 -1.65 -5.75 0.78
C ILE A 222 -2.38 -5.83 2.12
N GLU A 223 -1.73 -6.44 3.11
CA GLU A 223 -2.40 -6.77 4.37
C GLU A 223 -1.49 -6.58 5.59
N ASP A 224 -2.10 -6.31 6.73
CA ASP A 224 -1.39 -6.23 8.01
C ASP A 224 -0.20 -5.24 7.98
N ASN A 225 -0.28 -4.14 7.21
CA ASN A 225 0.73 -3.09 7.20
C ASN A 225 0.29 -1.91 8.07
N TYR A 226 1.27 -1.18 8.58
CA TYR A 226 1.06 0.03 9.38
C TYR A 226 1.59 1.25 8.63
N PHE A 227 0.69 2.18 8.31
CA PHE A 227 0.98 3.45 7.63
C PHE A 227 0.87 4.59 8.63
N GLU A 228 1.98 5.24 8.95
CA GLU A 228 2.03 6.32 9.91
C GLU A 228 2.56 7.61 9.28
N GLY A 229 1.74 8.65 9.25
CA GLY A 229 2.16 9.92 8.69
C GLY A 229 2.53 9.87 7.20
N CYS A 230 1.95 8.96 6.45
CA CYS A 230 2.17 8.81 5.01
C CYS A 230 1.39 9.88 4.24
N SER A 231 1.94 11.10 4.19
CA SER A 231 1.26 12.29 3.65
C SER A 231 1.88 12.81 2.35
N GLY A 232 2.65 11.98 1.64
CA GLY A 232 3.39 12.40 0.45
C GLY A 232 2.50 12.94 -0.67
N GLU A 233 1.30 12.37 -0.84
CA GLU A 233 0.29 12.77 -1.81
C GLU A 233 -1.11 12.45 -1.28
N VAL A 234 -2.14 12.97 -1.97
CA VAL A 234 -3.56 12.67 -1.68
C VAL A 234 -3.94 11.20 -1.92
N GLU A 235 -3.10 10.43 -2.59
CA GLU A 235 -3.20 8.98 -2.78
C GLU A 235 -2.12 8.29 -1.93
N ILE A 236 -2.41 7.94 -0.67
CA ILE A 236 -1.50 7.15 0.17
C ILE A 236 -1.21 5.82 -0.53
N VAL A 237 -2.28 5.17 -1.01
CA VAL A 237 -2.24 4.00 -1.87
C VAL A 237 -2.95 4.33 -3.17
N SER A 238 -2.25 4.20 -4.30
CA SER A 238 -2.81 4.38 -5.64
C SER A 238 -2.94 3.02 -6.34
N ASN A 239 -4.14 2.45 -6.29
CA ASN A 239 -4.45 1.21 -6.99
C ASN A 239 -4.77 1.49 -8.45
N LYS A 240 -3.97 0.95 -9.38
CA LYS A 240 -4.15 1.12 -10.84
C LYS A 240 -4.23 -0.22 -11.59
N SER A 241 -4.87 -1.22 -10.98
CA SER A 241 -5.10 -2.54 -11.59
C SER A 241 -6.22 -3.29 -10.86
N GLY A 242 -6.70 -4.39 -11.44
CA GLY A 242 -7.83 -5.14 -10.90
C GLY A 242 -7.46 -6.29 -9.97
N GLY A 243 -8.44 -6.72 -9.18
CA GLY A 243 -8.42 -7.94 -8.38
C GLY A 243 -7.52 -7.90 -7.15
N ASN A 244 -7.15 -6.72 -6.67
CA ASN A 244 -6.28 -6.56 -5.51
C ASN A 244 -7.08 -6.61 -4.20
N ILE A 245 -6.42 -7.01 -3.13
CA ILE A 245 -6.99 -7.10 -1.78
C ILE A 245 -6.20 -6.20 -0.84
N TYR A 246 -6.90 -5.31 -0.15
CA TYR A 246 -6.38 -4.43 0.90
C TYR A 246 -7.10 -4.77 2.19
N ARG A 247 -6.43 -5.43 3.13
CA ARG A 247 -7.10 -5.84 4.37
C ARG A 247 -6.24 -5.75 5.61
N ARG A 248 -6.89 -5.48 6.74
CA ARG A 248 -6.26 -5.39 8.06
C ARG A 248 -5.07 -4.43 8.14
N ASN A 249 -5.01 -3.44 7.22
CA ASN A 249 -4.01 -2.38 7.30
C ASN A 249 -4.48 -1.30 8.27
N VAL A 250 -3.53 -0.65 8.92
CA VAL A 250 -3.78 0.48 9.82
C VAL A 250 -3.17 1.74 9.23
N PHE A 251 -3.99 2.78 9.08
CA PHE A 251 -3.58 4.11 8.59
C PHE A 251 -3.72 5.11 9.74
N VAL A 252 -2.61 5.70 10.18
CA VAL A 252 -2.59 6.64 11.30
C VAL A 252 -2.07 7.99 10.83
N ARG A 253 -2.87 9.05 11.06
CA ARG A 253 -2.50 10.44 10.79
C ARG A 253 -1.84 10.66 9.42
N SER A 254 -2.33 9.95 8.42
CA SER A 254 -1.85 10.01 7.03
C SER A 254 -2.80 10.86 6.20
N GLN A 255 -2.31 11.96 5.61
CA GLN A 255 -3.10 12.83 4.75
C GLN A 255 -3.25 12.19 3.36
N GLY A 256 -4.49 12.12 2.86
CA GLY A 256 -4.83 11.38 1.65
C GLY A 256 -5.70 10.16 1.93
N ALA A 257 -5.85 9.29 0.96
CA ALA A 257 -6.75 8.13 0.98
C ALA A 257 -6.13 6.87 0.34
N LEU A 258 -6.73 5.71 0.62
CA LEU A 258 -6.60 4.52 -0.22
C LEU A 258 -7.50 4.73 -1.45
N VAL A 259 -6.91 4.78 -2.63
CA VAL A 259 -7.61 5.15 -3.87
C VAL A 259 -7.65 3.99 -4.85
N LEU A 260 -8.86 3.52 -5.14
CA LEU A 260 -9.12 2.52 -6.19
C LEU A 260 -9.14 3.25 -7.55
N ARG A 261 -7.97 3.78 -7.95
CA ARG A 261 -7.80 4.74 -9.04
C ARG A 261 -8.14 4.16 -10.40
N HIS A 262 -7.76 2.90 -10.64
CA HIS A 262 -8.06 2.13 -11.85
C HIS A 262 -8.21 0.65 -11.50
N GLY A 263 -8.77 -0.12 -12.45
CA GLY A 263 -9.01 -1.53 -12.30
C GLY A 263 -10.29 -1.83 -11.53
N GLU A 264 -10.77 -3.03 -11.68
CA GLU A 264 -12.07 -3.51 -11.21
C GLU A 264 -11.89 -4.66 -10.22
N ASP A 265 -12.97 -5.05 -9.53
CA ASP A 265 -12.99 -6.21 -8.63
C ASP A 265 -11.99 -6.14 -7.47
N ASN A 266 -11.68 -4.94 -6.96
CA ASN A 266 -10.82 -4.80 -5.80
C ASN A 266 -11.62 -4.91 -4.50
N LEU A 267 -10.98 -5.45 -3.46
CA LEU A 267 -11.54 -5.61 -2.12
C LEU A 267 -10.77 -4.79 -1.10
N VAL A 268 -11.50 -3.95 -0.34
CA VAL A 268 -10.98 -3.19 0.80
C VAL A 268 -11.77 -3.61 2.03
N GLU A 269 -11.16 -4.41 2.93
CA GLU A 269 -11.87 -4.98 4.08
C GLU A 269 -11.05 -4.95 5.38
N ASP A 270 -11.73 -4.84 6.49
CA ASP A 270 -11.15 -4.93 7.83
C ASP A 270 -9.98 -3.94 8.08
N ASN A 271 -9.87 -2.85 7.30
CA ASN A 271 -8.84 -1.83 7.53
C ASN A 271 -9.28 -0.81 8.58
N VAL A 272 -8.31 -0.21 9.24
CA VAL A 272 -8.54 0.81 10.27
C VAL A 272 -7.88 2.13 9.86
N PHE A 273 -8.67 3.21 9.80
CA PHE A 273 -8.23 4.56 9.46
C PHE A 273 -8.42 5.49 10.66
N LEU A 274 -7.32 5.95 11.25
CA LEU A 274 -7.28 6.80 12.43
C LEU A 274 -6.71 8.17 12.07
N GLY A 275 -7.58 9.15 11.84
CA GLY A 275 -7.16 10.49 11.43
C GLY A 275 -6.56 11.33 12.56
N GLY A 276 -6.95 11.06 13.81
CA GLY A 276 -6.52 11.85 14.97
C GLY A 276 -6.89 13.34 14.88
N GLY A 277 -7.92 13.68 14.10
CA GLY A 277 -8.32 15.07 13.88
C GLY A 277 -7.42 15.88 12.94
N LEU A 278 -6.43 15.25 12.28
CA LEU A 278 -5.54 15.92 11.35
C LEU A 278 -6.26 16.26 10.04
N ALA A 279 -6.16 17.50 9.60
CA ALA A 279 -6.74 17.97 8.33
C ALA A 279 -6.20 17.16 7.13
N GLY A 280 -7.05 16.91 6.13
CA GLY A 280 -6.68 16.18 4.92
C GLY A 280 -6.57 14.66 5.06
N THR A 281 -6.83 14.10 6.26
CA THR A 281 -6.86 12.64 6.45
C THR A 281 -8.14 12.07 5.83
N GLY A 282 -8.01 11.11 4.92
CA GLY A 282 -9.08 10.46 4.19
C GLY A 282 -9.17 8.96 4.46
N GLY A 283 -10.20 8.35 3.91
CA GLY A 283 -10.42 6.91 4.01
C GLY A 283 -10.27 6.21 2.66
N VAL A 284 -11.39 5.90 2.00
CA VAL A 284 -11.40 5.16 0.73
C VAL A 284 -12.04 6.00 -0.37
N ARG A 285 -11.33 6.13 -1.51
CA ARG A 285 -11.87 6.72 -2.73
C ARG A 285 -12.17 5.63 -3.75
N VAL A 286 -13.42 5.53 -4.13
CA VAL A 286 -13.95 4.49 -5.02
C VAL A 286 -14.11 5.04 -6.42
N ILE A 287 -13.49 4.37 -7.39
CA ILE A 287 -13.58 4.63 -8.83
C ILE A 287 -13.68 3.26 -9.53
N ASN A 288 -14.24 3.22 -10.73
CA ASN A 288 -14.41 2.01 -11.55
C ASN A 288 -15.48 1.03 -11.02
N ALA A 289 -15.62 -0.09 -11.69
CA ALA A 289 -16.69 -1.04 -11.43
C ALA A 289 -16.33 -2.11 -10.39
N ARG A 290 -17.37 -2.68 -9.76
CA ARG A 290 -17.35 -3.88 -8.92
C ARG A 290 -16.37 -3.82 -7.73
N GLN A 291 -16.17 -2.62 -7.20
CA GLN A 291 -15.38 -2.43 -5.98
C GLN A 291 -16.16 -2.89 -4.76
N THR A 292 -15.49 -3.53 -3.81
CA THR A 292 -16.08 -3.89 -2.51
C THR A 292 -15.30 -3.22 -1.39
N VAL A 293 -16.00 -2.42 -0.58
CA VAL A 293 -15.46 -1.75 0.62
C VAL A 293 -16.31 -2.18 1.80
N ARG A 294 -15.79 -3.05 2.66
CA ARG A 294 -16.59 -3.62 3.74
C ARG A 294 -15.84 -3.79 5.04
N ASP A 295 -16.59 -3.75 6.13
CA ASP A 295 -16.10 -4.06 7.47
C ASP A 295 -14.91 -3.17 7.90
N ASN A 296 -14.70 -2.00 7.27
CA ASN A 296 -13.64 -1.08 7.62
C ASN A 296 -14.07 -0.14 8.74
N TYR A 297 -13.09 0.37 9.46
CA TYR A 297 -13.27 1.31 10.55
C TYR A 297 -12.59 2.65 10.27
N PHE A 298 -13.33 3.74 10.44
CA PHE A 298 -12.88 5.11 10.18
C PHE A 298 -13.13 5.99 11.38
N GLN A 299 -12.10 6.58 11.99
CA GLN A 299 -12.28 7.49 13.13
C GLN A 299 -11.48 8.77 13.00
N GLY A 300 -12.14 9.90 13.23
CA GLY A 300 -11.50 11.21 13.36
C GLY A 300 -10.85 11.73 12.09
N LEU A 301 -11.31 11.28 10.91
CA LEU A 301 -10.83 11.76 9.61
C LEU A 301 -11.36 13.16 9.33
N ARG A 302 -10.51 14.04 8.78
CA ARG A 302 -10.82 15.45 8.53
C ARG A 302 -10.63 15.87 7.08
N GLY A 303 -10.54 14.92 6.16
CA GLY A 303 -10.54 15.16 4.72
C GLY A 303 -11.97 15.37 4.19
N ASP A 304 -12.04 16.00 3.02
CA ASP A 304 -13.28 16.30 2.28
C ASP A 304 -13.05 16.08 0.78
N GLY A 305 -14.10 16.10 -0.02
CA GLY A 305 -14.03 15.90 -1.47
C GLY A 305 -13.31 14.59 -1.82
N PHE A 306 -12.19 14.68 -2.49
CA PHE A 306 -11.37 13.52 -2.89
C PHE A 306 -10.71 12.79 -1.71
N ALA A 307 -10.53 13.46 -0.60
CA ALA A 307 -9.97 12.91 0.63
C ALA A 307 -11.03 12.66 1.72
N ALA A 308 -12.32 12.59 1.38
CA ALA A 308 -13.38 12.24 2.32
C ALA A 308 -13.14 10.86 2.97
N ALA A 309 -13.78 10.60 4.10
CA ALA A 309 -13.72 9.27 4.73
C ALA A 309 -14.21 8.16 3.78
N LEU A 310 -15.19 8.50 2.94
CA LEU A 310 -15.58 7.69 1.78
C LEU A 310 -15.95 8.65 0.64
N ALA A 311 -15.38 8.44 -0.53
CA ALA A 311 -15.72 9.19 -1.74
C ALA A 311 -16.08 8.23 -2.88
N LEU A 312 -17.30 8.28 -3.39
CA LEU A 312 -17.69 7.64 -4.65
C LEU A 312 -17.55 8.69 -5.74
N MET A 313 -16.66 8.43 -6.71
CA MET A 313 -16.31 9.42 -7.72
C MET A 313 -17.29 9.43 -8.90
N ASN A 314 -17.46 10.61 -9.52
CA ASN A 314 -18.03 10.69 -10.86
C ASN A 314 -17.02 10.17 -11.90
N GLY A 315 -17.56 9.53 -12.93
CA GLY A 315 -16.79 9.02 -14.06
C GLY A 315 -16.82 9.94 -15.29
N VAL A 316 -15.87 9.73 -16.18
CA VAL A 316 -15.76 10.38 -17.50
C VAL A 316 -16.43 9.49 -18.54
N PRO A 317 -17.33 10.00 -19.41
CA PRO A 317 -17.87 9.23 -20.52
C PRO A 317 -16.76 8.72 -21.45
N ASN A 318 -16.81 7.44 -21.83
CA ASN A 318 -15.79 6.81 -22.68
C ASN A 318 -14.36 7.02 -22.15
N SER A 319 -14.17 6.85 -20.85
CA SER A 319 -12.97 7.21 -20.11
C SER A 319 -11.68 6.69 -20.75
N PRO A 320 -10.70 7.55 -21.07
CA PRO A 320 -9.35 7.12 -21.38
C PRO A 320 -8.69 6.40 -20.18
N LEU A 321 -7.68 5.56 -20.44
CA LEU A 321 -7.02 4.75 -19.40
C LEU A 321 -6.44 5.55 -18.23
N ASN A 322 -6.16 6.83 -18.41
CA ASN A 322 -5.61 7.70 -17.37
C ASN A 322 -6.67 8.56 -16.65
N ARG A 323 -7.95 8.41 -17.00
CA ARG A 323 -9.07 9.16 -16.40
C ARG A 323 -9.90 8.27 -15.47
N TYR A 324 -11.09 8.69 -15.08
CA TYR A 324 -11.95 8.03 -14.12
C TYR A 324 -13.07 7.26 -14.81
N ASP A 325 -13.01 5.94 -14.79
CA ASP A 325 -14.16 5.13 -15.18
C ASP A 325 -15.30 5.29 -14.16
N GLN A 326 -16.54 5.12 -14.61
CA GLN A 326 -17.71 5.25 -13.76
C GLN A 326 -17.70 4.22 -12.62
N VAL A 327 -18.13 4.64 -11.45
CA VAL A 327 -18.41 3.71 -10.34
C VAL A 327 -19.69 2.94 -10.66
N LEU A 328 -19.57 1.64 -10.89
CA LEU A 328 -20.66 0.73 -11.20
C LEU A 328 -20.61 -0.50 -10.30
N ASP A 329 -21.78 -0.99 -9.90
CA ASP A 329 -21.91 -2.25 -9.17
C ASP A 329 -21.04 -2.33 -7.89
N ALA A 330 -20.72 -1.18 -7.28
CA ALA A 330 -19.93 -1.11 -6.06
C ALA A 330 -20.74 -1.56 -4.83
N ARG A 331 -20.07 -2.20 -3.88
CA ARG A 331 -20.65 -2.63 -2.61
C ARG A 331 -19.91 -1.99 -1.45
N ILE A 332 -20.63 -1.20 -0.65
CA ILE A 332 -20.12 -0.50 0.51
C ILE A 332 -20.89 -1.01 1.73
N GLU A 333 -20.32 -1.92 2.51
CA GLU A 333 -21.06 -2.75 3.42
C GLU A 333 -20.45 -2.78 4.83
N ASN A 334 -21.28 -2.64 5.87
CA ASN A 334 -20.89 -2.85 7.28
C ASN A 334 -19.69 -2.01 7.75
N ASN A 335 -19.42 -0.86 7.14
CA ASN A 335 -18.34 0.01 7.57
C ASN A 335 -18.79 0.87 8.76
N ILE A 336 -17.88 1.21 9.66
CA ILE A 336 -18.14 2.04 10.82
C ILE A 336 -17.38 3.37 10.68
N PHE A 337 -18.10 4.47 10.70
CA PHE A 337 -17.58 5.83 10.60
C PHE A 337 -17.82 6.58 11.90
N VAL A 338 -16.75 7.04 12.54
CA VAL A 338 -16.81 7.72 13.86
C VAL A 338 -16.20 9.10 13.76
N ASN A 339 -16.99 10.13 14.01
CA ASN A 339 -16.52 11.53 14.01
C ASN A 339 -15.71 11.89 12.75
N VAL A 340 -16.16 11.49 11.57
CA VAL A 340 -15.55 11.85 10.29
C VAL A 340 -16.21 13.11 9.72
N THR A 341 -15.51 13.84 8.83
CA THR A 341 -16.00 15.12 8.29
C THR A 341 -16.93 14.94 7.11
N ALA A 342 -16.67 13.99 6.21
CA ALA A 342 -17.44 13.87 4.98
C ALA A 342 -17.52 12.45 4.44
N VAL A 343 -18.70 12.12 3.90
CA VAL A 343 -18.98 11.00 2.98
C VAL A 343 -19.56 11.62 1.72
N VAL A 344 -18.91 11.41 0.58
CA VAL A 344 -19.22 12.17 -0.65
C VAL A 344 -19.67 11.23 -1.78
N PHE A 345 -20.81 11.53 -2.37
CA PHE A 345 -21.39 10.83 -3.52
C PHE A 345 -21.25 11.72 -4.76
N GLY A 346 -20.72 11.18 -5.86
CA GLY A 346 -20.46 11.93 -7.07
C GLY A 346 -19.27 12.90 -6.92
N ALA A 347 -18.29 12.56 -6.09
CA ALA A 347 -17.14 13.42 -5.85
C ALA A 347 -16.43 13.77 -7.19
N GLY A 348 -16.00 15.02 -7.30
CA GLY A 348 -15.33 15.52 -8.49
C GLY A 348 -16.23 15.71 -9.70
N ALA A 349 -17.56 15.78 -9.53
CA ALA A 349 -18.50 16.11 -10.59
C ALA A 349 -18.15 17.47 -11.21
N ASP A 350 -17.95 17.50 -12.52
CA ASP A 350 -17.65 18.68 -13.31
C ASP A 350 -18.06 18.48 -14.78
N GLN A 351 -17.60 19.34 -15.68
CA GLN A 351 -17.93 19.25 -17.11
C GLN A 351 -17.35 18.01 -17.81
N GLU A 352 -16.28 17.41 -17.28
CA GLU A 352 -15.65 16.19 -17.83
C GLU A 352 -16.20 14.93 -17.13
N ARG A 353 -16.30 14.95 -15.80
CA ARG A 353 -16.75 13.83 -14.96
C ARG A 353 -18.26 13.92 -14.75
N THR A 354 -19.01 13.52 -15.75
CA THR A 354 -20.47 13.69 -15.80
C THR A 354 -21.25 12.41 -15.46
N LEU A 355 -20.59 11.27 -15.30
CA LEU A 355 -21.27 9.99 -14.99
C LEU A 355 -21.33 9.76 -13.49
N PRO A 356 -22.52 9.89 -12.85
CA PRO A 356 -22.66 9.61 -11.42
C PRO A 356 -22.50 8.13 -11.13
N PRO A 357 -22.16 7.75 -9.87
CA PRO A 357 -22.17 6.35 -9.43
C PRO A 357 -23.53 5.69 -9.71
N ALA A 358 -23.52 4.46 -10.23
CA ALA A 358 -24.76 3.76 -10.58
C ALA A 358 -24.72 2.29 -10.20
N ARG A 359 -25.92 1.66 -10.09
CA ARG A 359 -26.14 0.25 -9.72
C ARG A 359 -25.33 -0.17 -8.47
N SER A 360 -25.07 0.76 -7.58
CA SER A 360 -24.20 0.56 -6.42
C SER A 360 -24.99 0.58 -5.11
N ARG A 361 -24.53 -0.17 -4.12
CA ARG A 361 -25.25 -0.36 -2.86
C ARG A 361 -24.40 0.05 -1.66
N LEU A 362 -25.04 0.77 -0.75
CA LEU A 362 -24.52 1.06 0.59
C LEU A 362 -25.44 0.38 1.62
N SER A 363 -24.95 -0.62 2.34
CA SER A 363 -25.78 -1.39 3.27
C SER A 363 -25.10 -1.67 4.61
N GLY A 364 -25.89 -1.56 5.68
CA GLY A 364 -25.45 -1.90 7.04
C GLY A 364 -24.32 -1.03 7.59
N ASN A 365 -24.02 0.12 6.97
CA ASN A 365 -23.00 1.02 7.49
C ASN A 365 -23.48 1.80 8.70
N VAL A 366 -22.60 2.08 9.63
CA VAL A 366 -22.90 2.83 10.88
C VAL A 366 -22.10 4.13 10.88
N PHE A 367 -22.81 5.23 11.14
CA PHE A 367 -22.24 6.57 11.18
C PHE A 367 -22.49 7.18 12.56
N LEU A 368 -21.42 7.37 13.34
CA LEU A 368 -21.43 7.90 14.69
C LEU A 368 -20.83 9.30 14.71
N GLY A 369 -21.60 10.29 15.09
CA GLY A 369 -21.18 11.69 15.19
C GLY A 369 -21.27 12.27 16.60
N ALA A 370 -20.84 13.52 16.74
CA ALA A 370 -20.88 14.31 17.96
C ALA A 370 -21.76 15.57 17.81
N GLY A 371 -22.81 15.53 16.98
CA GLY A 371 -23.74 16.65 16.75
C GLY A 371 -24.25 16.67 15.31
N ASP A 372 -25.32 17.44 15.07
CA ASP A 372 -26.10 17.46 13.82
C ASP A 372 -25.41 18.07 12.59
N LYS A 373 -24.12 17.84 12.43
CA LYS A 373 -23.39 18.29 11.25
C LYS A 373 -23.74 17.42 10.04
N ALA A 374 -23.92 18.06 8.89
CA ALA A 374 -24.13 17.39 7.63
C ALA A 374 -22.88 16.58 7.27
N LEU A 375 -22.98 15.25 7.36
CA LEU A 375 -21.92 14.32 7.01
C LEU A 375 -21.92 13.99 5.51
N PHE A 376 -23.12 13.82 4.95
CA PHE A 376 -23.29 13.36 3.58
C PHE A 376 -23.36 14.53 2.60
N LYS A 377 -22.61 14.40 1.48
CA LYS A 377 -22.59 15.38 0.39
C LYS A 377 -22.89 14.69 -0.93
N ALA A 378 -23.97 15.06 -1.59
CA ALA A 378 -24.25 14.63 -2.96
C ALA A 378 -23.80 15.73 -3.94
N MET A 379 -22.74 15.47 -4.70
CA MET A 379 -22.18 16.38 -5.70
C MET A 379 -22.74 16.11 -7.11
N ALA A 380 -23.48 15.00 -7.28
CA ALA A 380 -24.14 14.54 -8.49
C ALA A 380 -25.42 13.79 -8.12
N PRO A 381 -26.32 13.46 -9.09
CA PRO A 381 -27.48 12.61 -8.84
C PRO A 381 -27.09 11.27 -8.19
N ILE A 382 -27.88 10.81 -7.24
CA ILE A 382 -27.67 9.58 -6.48
C ILE A 382 -28.71 8.49 -6.77
N ASP A 383 -29.54 8.68 -7.79
CA ASP A 383 -30.61 7.74 -8.17
C ASP A 383 -30.07 6.35 -8.54
N GLY A 384 -28.81 6.27 -8.92
CA GLY A 384 -28.11 5.03 -9.18
C GLY A 384 -27.59 4.31 -7.92
N LEU A 385 -27.80 4.88 -6.73
CA LEU A 385 -27.38 4.31 -5.46
C LEU A 385 -28.57 3.74 -4.70
N THR A 386 -28.38 2.56 -4.10
CA THR A 386 -29.36 1.96 -3.19
C THR A 386 -28.79 1.96 -1.78
N PHE A 387 -29.60 2.44 -0.84
CA PHE A 387 -29.25 2.49 0.58
C PHE A 387 -30.16 1.52 1.36
N THR A 388 -29.58 0.70 2.24
CA THR A 388 -30.35 -0.29 3.00
C THR A 388 -29.73 -0.50 4.38
N GLY A 389 -30.54 -0.31 5.43
CA GLY A 389 -30.14 -0.63 6.80
C GLY A 389 -28.92 0.15 7.31
N ASN A 390 -28.62 1.31 6.74
CA ASN A 390 -27.59 2.19 7.29
C ASN A 390 -28.12 2.90 8.53
N VAL A 391 -27.29 3.03 9.56
CA VAL A 391 -27.68 3.62 10.84
C VAL A 391 -26.86 4.89 11.10
N VAL A 392 -27.53 5.94 11.53
CA VAL A 392 -26.91 7.21 11.91
C VAL A 392 -27.24 7.54 13.37
N ASP A 393 -26.25 7.99 14.12
CA ASP A 393 -26.39 8.46 15.49
C ASP A 393 -25.50 9.70 15.72
N GLY A 394 -26.13 10.82 16.08
CA GLY A 394 -25.46 12.11 16.22
C GLY A 394 -24.94 12.72 14.90
N VAL A 395 -25.53 12.30 13.76
CA VAL A 395 -25.37 12.90 12.42
C VAL A 395 -26.71 12.91 11.72
N ALA A 396 -26.97 13.91 10.88
CA ALA A 396 -28.20 13.95 10.08
C ALA A 396 -28.16 12.85 8.99
N PRO A 397 -29.25 12.10 8.77
CA PRO A 397 -29.37 11.23 7.60
C PRO A 397 -29.33 12.03 6.30
N LEU A 398 -29.13 11.37 5.19
CA LEU A 398 -29.23 12.01 3.87
C LEU A 398 -30.70 12.35 3.60
N GLU A 399 -30.99 13.63 3.43
CA GLU A 399 -32.36 14.15 3.30
C GLU A 399 -33.09 13.55 2.09
N GLY A 400 -34.33 13.12 2.27
CA GLY A 400 -35.14 12.55 1.20
C GLY A 400 -34.74 11.17 0.70
N VAL A 401 -33.76 10.53 1.33
CA VAL A 401 -33.21 9.21 0.89
C VAL A 401 -33.62 8.13 1.88
N ALA A 402 -34.32 7.12 1.39
CA ALA A 402 -34.64 5.93 2.18
C ALA A 402 -33.41 5.07 2.49
N GLY A 403 -33.52 4.22 3.54
CA GLY A 403 -32.45 3.26 3.90
C GLY A 403 -31.44 3.76 4.92
N PHE A 404 -31.67 4.96 5.49
CA PHE A 404 -31.01 5.44 6.69
C PHE A 404 -31.98 5.42 7.88
N HIS A 405 -31.53 4.94 9.02
CA HIS A 405 -32.27 4.90 10.28
C HIS A 405 -31.57 5.74 11.33
N ALA A 406 -32.15 6.81 11.75
CA ALA A 406 -31.68 7.58 12.90
C ALA A 406 -32.01 6.81 14.18
N SER A 407 -31.03 6.42 14.95
CA SER A 407 -31.22 5.66 16.20
C SER A 407 -30.03 5.90 17.12
N ALA A 408 -30.33 6.14 18.40
CA ALA A 408 -29.30 6.14 19.43
C ALA A 408 -28.71 4.73 19.56
N ILE A 409 -27.40 4.62 19.48
CA ILE A 409 -26.65 3.36 19.53
C ILE A 409 -25.82 3.33 20.81
N GLY A 410 -25.90 2.23 21.55
CA GLY A 410 -24.97 1.96 22.65
C GLY A 410 -23.54 1.94 22.14
N ARG A 411 -22.62 2.64 22.82
CA ARG A 411 -21.22 2.80 22.40
C ARG A 411 -20.29 2.36 23.52
N GLU A 412 -19.17 1.76 23.13
CA GLU A 412 -18.06 1.46 24.03
C GLU A 412 -16.77 2.08 23.48
N THR A 413 -15.83 2.42 24.36
CA THR A 413 -14.49 2.82 23.98
C THR A 413 -13.54 1.65 24.26
N LEU A 414 -12.90 1.15 23.23
CA LEU A 414 -11.92 0.08 23.31
C LEU A 414 -10.64 0.56 24.00
N ALA A 415 -9.82 -0.36 24.47
CA ALA A 415 -8.55 -0.05 25.13
C ALA A 415 -7.58 0.75 24.24
N ASP A 416 -7.70 0.64 22.93
CA ASP A 416 -6.92 1.37 21.93
C ASP A 416 -7.51 2.75 21.53
N GLY A 417 -8.57 3.18 22.21
CA GLY A 417 -9.23 4.48 22.00
C GLY A 417 -10.24 4.52 20.85
N ARG A 418 -10.49 3.42 20.15
CA ARG A 418 -11.55 3.35 19.15
C ARG A 418 -12.92 3.34 19.81
N VAL A 419 -13.85 4.07 19.23
CA VAL A 419 -15.25 4.11 19.67
C VAL A 419 -16.08 3.17 18.80
N TYR A 420 -16.66 2.14 19.37
CA TYR A 420 -17.45 1.14 18.66
C TYR A 420 -18.91 1.11 19.15
N PRO A 421 -19.85 0.63 18.31
CA PRO A 421 -21.13 0.12 18.83
C PRO A 421 -20.86 -0.95 19.88
N ASP A 422 -21.55 -0.89 21.03
CA ASP A 422 -21.40 -1.91 22.07
C ASP A 422 -21.89 -3.30 21.62
N ALA A 423 -21.66 -4.33 22.43
CA ALA A 423 -21.99 -5.70 22.07
C ALA A 423 -23.47 -5.91 21.72
N ALA A 424 -24.38 -5.21 22.40
CA ALA A 424 -25.81 -5.29 22.14
C ALA A 424 -26.17 -4.64 20.79
N ALA A 425 -25.58 -3.48 20.51
CA ALA A 425 -25.76 -2.79 19.24
C ALA A 425 -25.14 -3.62 18.07
N ARG A 426 -23.94 -4.17 18.22
CA ARG A 426 -23.33 -5.04 17.19
C ARG A 426 -24.23 -6.23 16.86
N LYS A 427 -24.75 -6.92 17.86
CA LYS A 427 -25.67 -8.04 17.68
C LYS A 427 -26.93 -7.63 16.91
N THR A 428 -27.53 -6.51 17.27
CA THR A 428 -28.76 -6.01 16.64
C THR A 428 -28.51 -5.61 15.19
N LEU A 429 -27.35 -5.01 14.89
CA LEU A 429 -26.99 -4.51 13.57
C LEU A 429 -26.29 -5.55 12.68
N GLY A 430 -26.02 -6.75 13.20
CA GLY A 430 -25.31 -7.80 12.46
C GLY A 430 -23.85 -7.46 12.14
N LEU A 431 -23.22 -6.61 12.97
CA LEU A 431 -21.82 -6.23 12.82
C LEU A 431 -20.89 -7.27 13.41
N LYS A 432 -19.70 -7.38 12.86
CA LYS A 432 -18.61 -8.20 13.42
C LYS A 432 -18.12 -7.63 14.76
N GLU A 433 -17.43 -8.49 15.52
CA GLU A 433 -16.61 -8.01 16.63
C GLU A 433 -15.51 -7.07 16.14
N PRO A 434 -15.07 -6.10 16.97
CA PRO A 434 -13.97 -5.22 16.59
C PRO A 434 -12.72 -5.99 16.16
N VAL A 435 -12.19 -5.70 15.00
CA VAL A 435 -10.92 -6.27 14.54
C VAL A 435 -9.83 -5.89 15.55
N LYS A 436 -8.97 -6.84 15.93
CA LYS A 436 -7.77 -6.52 16.72
C LYS A 436 -6.97 -5.46 15.96
N LEU A 437 -6.71 -4.32 16.59
CA LEU A 437 -5.84 -3.31 16.00
C LEU A 437 -4.42 -3.88 15.90
N LEU A 438 -3.87 -3.90 14.71
CA LEU A 438 -2.46 -4.23 14.51
C LEU A 438 -1.63 -3.16 15.22
N ALA A 439 -0.77 -3.58 16.15
CA ALA A 439 0.09 -2.65 16.85
C ALA A 439 1.26 -2.20 15.94
N ARG A 440 1.69 -0.98 16.15
CA ARG A 440 2.84 -0.38 15.44
C ARG A 440 4.09 -1.26 15.58
N GLU A 441 4.28 -1.84 16.74
CA GLU A 441 5.41 -2.70 17.11
C GLU A 441 5.37 -4.08 16.46
N GLU A 442 4.19 -4.54 16.03
CA GLU A 442 4.01 -5.81 15.31
C GLU A 442 4.44 -5.71 13.82
N THR A 443 4.84 -4.51 13.36
CA THR A 443 5.20 -4.26 11.95
C THR A 443 6.62 -3.74 11.81
N GLY A 444 7.19 -3.89 10.62
CA GLY A 444 8.59 -3.52 10.38
C GLY A 444 9.57 -4.36 11.20
N VAL A 445 10.73 -3.84 11.45
CA VAL A 445 11.78 -4.53 12.19
C VAL A 445 11.81 -4.10 13.67
N ALA A 446 11.96 -5.07 14.57
CA ALA A 446 11.98 -4.80 16.00
C ALA A 446 13.27 -4.07 16.47
N TRP A 447 14.38 -4.26 15.75
CA TRP A 447 15.68 -3.70 16.09
C TRP A 447 15.92 -2.27 15.56
N TYR A 448 14.98 -1.70 14.81
CA TYR A 448 15.09 -0.32 14.30
C TYR A 448 14.02 0.57 14.95
N PRO A 449 14.43 1.73 15.53
CA PRO A 449 13.45 2.58 16.20
C PRO A 449 12.51 3.24 15.18
N LYS A 450 11.23 3.19 15.47
CA LYS A 450 10.23 3.97 14.74
C LYS A 450 10.28 5.42 15.24
N GLY A 451 10.43 6.37 14.31
CA GLY A 451 10.47 7.79 14.62
C GLY A 451 9.17 8.28 15.29
N ASP A 452 9.24 9.42 15.97
CA ASP A 452 8.03 10.10 16.44
C ASP A 452 7.38 10.82 15.24
N PRO A 453 6.14 10.49 14.88
CA PRO A 453 5.43 11.10 13.77
C PRO A 453 5.29 12.63 13.95
N THR A 454 5.09 13.11 15.17
CA THR A 454 4.97 14.54 15.47
C THR A 454 6.25 15.28 15.13
N ILE A 455 7.39 14.73 15.52
CA ILE A 455 8.71 15.31 15.22
C ILE A 455 8.98 15.27 13.70
N ALA A 456 8.60 14.20 13.01
CA ALA A 456 8.78 14.12 11.57
C ALA A 456 7.97 15.18 10.82
N PHE A 457 6.75 15.47 11.24
CA PHE A 457 5.94 16.56 10.68
C PHE A 457 6.52 17.93 10.98
N GLU A 458 7.00 18.19 12.19
CA GLU A 458 7.62 19.45 12.56
C GLU A 458 8.89 19.73 11.75
N ARG A 459 9.74 18.74 11.53
CA ARG A 459 10.96 18.85 10.73
C ARG A 459 10.69 18.97 9.24
N ALA A 460 9.62 18.37 8.77
CA ALA A 460 9.26 18.35 7.35
C ALA A 460 8.30 19.47 6.96
N ALA A 461 7.74 20.22 7.92
CA ALA A 461 7.01 21.43 7.61
C ALA A 461 7.95 22.34 6.80
N PRO A 462 7.69 22.59 5.51
CA PRO A 462 8.52 23.55 4.78
C PRO A 462 8.45 24.86 5.55
N ALA A 463 9.60 25.49 5.79
CA ALA A 463 9.60 26.91 6.05
C ALA A 463 8.63 27.51 5.03
N ARG A 464 7.61 28.23 5.51
CA ARG A 464 6.60 28.84 4.64
C ARG A 464 7.34 29.53 3.50
N VAL A 465 7.45 28.88 2.37
CA VAL A 465 7.87 29.56 1.14
C VAL A 465 6.68 30.41 0.79
N THR A 466 6.73 31.66 1.21
CA THR A 466 5.85 32.69 0.69
C THR A 466 6.27 32.84 -0.76
N ILE A 467 5.59 32.12 -1.65
CA ILE A 467 5.72 32.39 -3.10
C ILE A 467 5.13 33.77 -3.26
N PRO A 468 5.91 34.78 -3.68
CA PRO A 468 5.33 36.09 -3.99
C PRO A 468 4.27 35.86 -5.06
N VAL A 469 3.04 36.29 -4.81
CA VAL A 469 1.96 36.33 -5.80
C VAL A 469 2.33 37.40 -6.81
N GLY A 470 3.10 37.02 -7.81
CA GLY A 470 3.55 37.91 -8.88
C GLY A 470 4.37 37.13 -9.89
N LYS A 471 3.74 36.80 -11.00
CA LYS A 471 4.28 36.17 -12.21
C LYS A 471 4.41 34.62 -12.16
N LEU A 472 3.29 33.90 -12.26
CA LEU A 472 3.25 32.68 -13.03
C LEU A 472 2.90 33.05 -14.47
N ASP A 473 3.90 33.02 -15.34
CA ASP A 473 3.68 33.08 -16.78
C ASP A 473 3.26 31.68 -17.24
N LEU A 474 1.96 31.49 -17.53
CA LEU A 474 1.39 30.20 -17.92
C LEU A 474 1.59 29.89 -19.41
N SER A 475 2.42 30.66 -20.14
CA SER A 475 2.61 30.52 -21.57
C SER A 475 3.55 29.39 -22.01
N GLU A 476 4.32 28.77 -21.10
CA GLU A 476 5.27 27.70 -21.44
C GLU A 476 4.89 26.29 -20.92
N ALA A 477 3.70 26.08 -20.36
CA ALA A 477 3.23 24.75 -19.98
C ALA A 477 2.59 24.02 -21.16
N GLY A 478 3.38 23.73 -22.18
CA GLY A 478 3.03 22.84 -23.26
C GLY A 478 2.95 21.39 -22.80
N HIS A 479 1.76 20.79 -22.84
CA HIS A 479 1.47 19.36 -22.93
C HIS A 479 1.91 18.42 -21.82
N ALA A 480 1.46 18.67 -20.58
CA ALA A 480 1.20 17.61 -19.61
C ALA A 480 -0.11 17.95 -18.90
N GLY A 481 -1.22 17.40 -19.42
CA GLY A 481 -2.55 17.63 -18.90
C GLY A 481 -2.75 16.99 -17.52
N ALA A 482 -2.39 17.68 -16.49
CA ALA A 482 -2.88 17.48 -15.14
C ALA A 482 -3.22 18.88 -14.60
N ALA A 483 -4.51 19.21 -14.61
CA ALA A 483 -4.99 20.41 -13.95
C ALA A 483 -4.64 20.33 -12.45
N LEU A 484 -3.77 21.22 -12.00
CA LEU A 484 -3.64 21.54 -10.59
C LEU A 484 -4.91 22.28 -10.18
N GLU A 485 -5.82 21.62 -9.47
CA GLU A 485 -6.82 22.34 -8.67
C GLU A 485 -6.12 22.86 -7.41
N ILE A 486 -5.70 24.13 -7.47
CA ILE A 486 -5.42 24.90 -6.25
C ILE A 486 -6.80 25.23 -5.65
N VAL A 487 -7.20 24.47 -4.63
CA VAL A 487 -8.34 24.86 -3.81
C VAL A 487 -7.92 26.06 -2.98
N ASP A 488 -8.35 27.24 -3.39
CA ASP A 488 -8.23 28.48 -2.61
C ASP A 488 -9.07 28.33 -1.31
N GLN A 489 -8.42 28.05 -0.19
CA GLN A 489 -9.04 28.01 1.13
C GLN A 489 -9.14 29.45 1.70
N ARG A 490 -9.69 30.39 0.95
CA ARG A 490 -10.13 31.68 1.47
C ARG A 490 -11.53 32.00 1.02
N LYS A 491 -12.48 31.41 1.74
CA LYS A 491 -13.76 32.07 2.16
C LYS A 491 -14.44 31.23 3.22
#